data_d1573e74c88b2571f4fa32137674f658
#
_entry.id   d1573e74c88b2571f4fa32137674f658
#
_cell.length_a   1.000
_cell.length_b   1.000
_cell.length_c   1.000
_cell.angle_alpha   90.00
_cell.angle_beta   90.00
_cell.angle_gamma   90.00
#
_symmetry.space_group_name_H-M   'P 1'
#
loop_
_entity.id
_entity.type
_entity.pdbx_description
1 polymer ?
#
loop_
_entity_poly.entity_id
_entity_poly.type
_entity_poly.pdbx_seq_one_letter_code
_entity_poly.pdbx_strand_id
1 'polypeptide(L)'
;MMRIVDHRLVRATPDQVWPHAVAVESWPALLPHYRWVTRREGPVGGDGVVEMAAWRPFGPLRWPTWWLSQMWVDAARREIRYRHIGGITTGMDVLWTMTPTTEGWSDVTIVHTWDGPKWPLIRRPASEWVIGPVFVHGIAERTLAGVARAAEATA
;
A
#
# COMPACT_ATOMS: atom_id res chain seq x y z
N MET A 1 9.40 -9.95 14.33
CA MET A 1 9.15 -9.21 13.07
C MET A 1 7.82 -9.64 12.48
N MET A 2 6.99 -8.66 12.17
CA MET A 2 5.70 -8.89 11.51
C MET A 2 5.92 -8.97 9.99
N ARG A 3 5.28 -9.94 9.34
CA ARG A 3 5.23 -10.02 7.89
C ARG A 3 3.80 -10.35 7.46
N ILE A 4 3.21 -9.48 6.67
CA ILE A 4 1.85 -9.66 6.13
C ILE A 4 1.94 -9.65 4.61
N VAL A 5 1.28 -10.62 3.99
CA VAL A 5 1.20 -10.77 2.54
C VAL A 5 -0.27 -10.68 2.14
N ASP A 6 -0.60 -9.69 1.33
CA ASP A 6 -1.89 -9.57 0.68
C ASP A 6 -1.70 -9.76 -0.82
N HIS A 7 -2.57 -10.51 -1.46
CA HIS A 7 -2.50 -10.68 -2.90
C HIS A 7 -3.89 -10.72 -3.53
N ARG A 8 -3.96 -10.39 -4.81
CA ARG A 8 -5.19 -10.42 -5.57
C ARG A 8 -4.90 -10.75 -7.03
N LEU A 9 -5.70 -11.64 -7.58
CA LEU A 9 -5.72 -11.88 -9.02
C LEU A 9 -6.53 -10.77 -9.69
N VAL A 10 -5.91 -10.03 -10.60
CA VAL A 10 -6.52 -8.92 -11.35
C VAL A 10 -6.69 -9.33 -12.80
N ARG A 11 -7.89 -9.17 -13.34
CA ARG A 11 -8.24 -9.50 -14.73
C ARG A 11 -7.78 -8.42 -15.70
N ALA A 12 -6.51 -8.09 -15.64
CA ALA A 12 -5.82 -7.12 -16.47
C ALA A 12 -4.34 -7.49 -16.51
N THR A 13 -3.64 -7.11 -17.58
CA THR A 13 -2.19 -7.36 -17.68
C THR A 13 -1.42 -6.49 -16.68
N PRO A 14 -0.16 -6.85 -16.34
CA PRO A 14 0.69 -5.99 -15.52
C PRO A 14 0.82 -4.56 -16.06
N ASP A 15 0.88 -4.39 -17.38
CA ASP A 15 0.95 -3.07 -18.01
C ASP A 15 -0.33 -2.26 -17.84
N GLN A 16 -1.47 -2.92 -17.73
CA GLN A 16 -2.77 -2.28 -17.47
C GLN A 16 -2.97 -1.95 -15.98
N VAL A 17 -2.40 -2.75 -15.09
CA VAL A 17 -2.47 -2.52 -13.62
C VAL A 17 -1.50 -1.42 -13.19
N TRP A 18 -0.31 -1.41 -13.77
CA TRP A 18 0.80 -0.54 -13.40
C TRP A 18 0.45 0.94 -13.24
N PRO A 19 -0.23 1.60 -14.22
CA PRO A 19 -0.56 3.02 -14.11
C PRO A 19 -1.40 3.35 -12.86
N HIS A 20 -2.30 2.47 -12.46
CA HIS A 20 -3.16 2.67 -11.30
C HIS A 20 -2.41 2.45 -9.98
N ALA A 21 -1.44 1.55 -9.95
CA ALA A 21 -0.64 1.27 -8.77
C ALA A 21 0.42 2.36 -8.51
N VAL A 22 1.04 2.90 -9.55
CA VAL A 22 2.12 3.88 -9.42
C VAL A 22 1.62 5.31 -9.24
N ALA A 23 0.42 5.64 -9.73
CA ALA A 23 -0.18 6.97 -9.63
C ALA A 23 -0.83 7.19 -8.25
N VAL A 24 -0.02 7.14 -7.20
CA VAL A 24 -0.51 7.19 -5.80
C VAL A 24 -1.23 8.49 -5.46
N GLU A 25 -0.90 9.59 -6.13
CA GLU A 25 -1.56 10.88 -5.96
C GLU A 25 -3.04 10.85 -6.39
N SER A 26 -3.41 9.90 -7.24
CA SER A 26 -4.80 9.69 -7.70
C SER A 26 -5.59 8.75 -6.79
N TRP A 27 -4.95 8.10 -5.83
CA TRP A 27 -5.61 7.12 -4.96
C TRP A 27 -6.79 7.66 -4.16
N PRO A 28 -6.80 8.88 -3.63
CA PRO A 28 -7.99 9.40 -2.93
C PRO A 28 -9.25 9.43 -3.80
N ALA A 29 -9.12 9.60 -5.11
CA ALA A 29 -10.25 9.57 -6.04
C ALA A 29 -10.72 8.14 -6.37
N LEU A 30 -9.80 7.15 -6.34
CA LEU A 30 -10.07 5.74 -6.65
C LEU A 30 -10.43 4.93 -5.42
N LEU A 31 -9.88 5.31 -4.26
CA LEU A 31 -9.88 4.53 -3.02
C LEU A 31 -10.52 5.35 -1.91
N PRO A 32 -11.81 5.12 -1.59
CA PRO A 32 -12.54 5.95 -0.60
C PRO A 32 -11.95 5.95 0.80
N HIS A 33 -11.12 4.96 1.14
CA HIS A 33 -10.47 4.89 2.44
C HIS A 33 -9.24 5.80 2.56
N TYR A 34 -8.69 6.30 1.44
CA TYR A 34 -7.64 7.31 1.47
C TYR A 34 -8.23 8.70 1.65
N ARG A 35 -7.60 9.48 2.53
CA ARG A 35 -7.98 10.88 2.82
C ARG A 35 -7.28 11.84 1.88
N TRP A 36 -5.94 11.70 1.78
CA TRP A 36 -5.11 12.44 0.84
C TRP A 36 -3.81 11.68 0.58
N VAL A 37 -3.19 11.97 -0.56
CA VAL A 37 -1.82 11.60 -0.89
C VAL A 37 -1.15 12.85 -1.44
N THR A 38 -0.05 13.27 -0.84
CA THR A 38 0.71 14.45 -1.24
C THR A 38 2.15 14.05 -1.51
N ARG A 39 2.63 14.34 -2.71
CA ARG A 39 4.05 14.14 -3.03
C ARG A 39 4.86 15.28 -2.42
N ARG A 40 5.86 14.92 -1.62
CA ARG A 40 6.77 15.88 -0.97
C ARG A 40 8.04 16.07 -1.77
N GLU A 41 8.56 14.99 -2.37
CA GLU A 41 9.78 15.02 -3.17
C GLU A 41 9.66 14.08 -4.36
N GLY A 42 10.36 14.41 -5.44
CA GLY A 42 10.44 13.60 -6.65
C GLY A 42 9.29 13.81 -7.64
N PRO A 43 9.40 13.22 -8.84
CA PRO A 43 8.38 13.35 -9.88
C PRO A 43 7.17 12.47 -9.62
N VAL A 44 6.02 12.88 -10.14
CA VAL A 44 4.79 12.06 -10.12
C VAL A 44 5.05 10.73 -10.82
N GLY A 45 4.68 9.63 -10.17
CA GLY A 45 4.87 8.28 -10.71
C GLY A 45 6.30 7.76 -10.65
N GLY A 46 7.22 8.48 -9.98
CA GLY A 46 8.62 8.09 -9.83
C GLY A 46 9.08 8.01 -8.39
N ASP A 47 10.39 7.88 -8.22
CA ASP A 47 11.03 7.83 -6.91
C ASP A 47 10.84 9.15 -6.17
N GLY A 48 10.70 9.08 -4.85
CA GLY A 48 10.58 10.28 -4.04
C GLY A 48 10.03 10.02 -2.65
N VAL A 49 9.38 11.04 -2.10
CA VAL A 49 8.73 11.00 -0.77
C VAL A 49 7.26 11.34 -0.93
N VAL A 50 6.40 10.51 -0.39
CA VAL A 50 4.95 10.71 -0.39
C VAL A 50 4.40 10.69 1.03
N GLU A 51 3.47 11.60 1.28
CA GLU A 51 2.68 11.63 2.52
C GLU A 51 1.29 11.07 2.22
N MET A 52 0.87 10.12 3.02
CA MET A 52 -0.39 9.42 2.85
C MET A 52 -1.22 9.47 4.12
N ALA A 53 -2.52 9.63 3.97
CA ALA A 53 -3.47 9.54 5.06
C ALA A 53 -4.67 8.69 4.65
N ALA A 54 -5.11 7.83 5.55
CA ALA A 54 -6.22 6.93 5.29
C ALA A 54 -7.13 6.80 6.52
N TRP A 55 -8.38 6.40 6.28
CA TRP A 55 -9.28 5.98 7.32
C TRP A 55 -9.03 4.52 7.67
N ARG A 56 -8.80 4.26 8.93
CA ARG A 56 -8.80 2.92 9.48
C ARG A 56 -10.21 2.56 9.93
N PRO A 57 -10.82 1.50 9.39
CA PRO A 57 -12.08 1.02 9.93
C PRO A 57 -11.82 0.31 11.27
N PHE A 58 -12.60 0.67 12.26
CA PHE A 58 -12.59 0.06 13.59
C PHE A 58 -14.03 -0.28 13.96
N GLY A 59 -14.56 -1.39 13.40
CA GLY A 59 -15.98 -1.68 13.51
C GLY A 59 -16.81 -0.53 12.94
N PRO A 60 -17.76 0.06 13.70
CA PRO A 60 -18.57 1.20 13.25
C PRO A 60 -17.79 2.53 13.23
N LEU A 61 -16.59 2.60 13.82
CA LEU A 61 -15.80 3.81 13.94
C LEU A 61 -14.69 3.85 12.88
N ARG A 62 -14.52 5.04 12.26
CA ARG A 62 -13.40 5.33 11.40
C ARG A 62 -12.32 6.08 12.17
N TRP A 63 -11.08 5.60 12.11
CA TRP A 63 -9.95 6.23 12.79
C TRP A 63 -9.00 6.84 11.77
N PRO A 64 -8.58 8.11 11.91
CA PRO A 64 -7.62 8.72 10.99
C PRO A 64 -6.22 8.16 11.23
N THR A 65 -5.52 7.86 10.15
CA THR A 65 -4.12 7.43 10.16
C THR A 65 -3.31 8.23 9.15
N TRP A 66 -2.01 8.31 9.39
CA TRP A 66 -1.07 9.08 8.60
C TRP A 66 0.30 8.43 8.61
N TRP A 67 0.98 8.48 7.47
CA TRP A 67 2.38 8.08 7.36
C TRP A 67 3.09 8.85 6.24
N LEU A 68 4.42 8.95 6.38
CA LEU A 68 5.33 9.50 5.39
C LEU A 68 6.22 8.38 4.87
N SER A 69 6.35 8.23 3.56
CA SER A 69 7.12 7.14 2.96
C SER A 69 8.10 7.63 1.92
N GLN A 70 9.29 7.06 1.93
CA GLN A 70 10.12 6.99 0.73
C GLN A 70 9.50 5.98 -0.22
N MET A 71 9.56 6.27 -1.51
CA MET A 71 9.00 5.46 -2.59
C MET A 71 10.05 5.25 -3.68
N TRP A 72 10.21 4.01 -4.10
CA TRP A 72 11.07 3.63 -5.22
C TRP A 72 10.25 2.85 -6.24
N VAL A 73 10.43 3.18 -7.51
CA VAL A 73 9.66 2.63 -8.63
C VAL A 73 10.60 1.93 -9.60
N ASP A 74 10.42 0.63 -9.79
CA ASP A 74 11.11 -0.15 -10.81
C ASP A 74 10.09 -0.56 -11.90
N ALA A 75 10.00 0.24 -12.94
CA ALA A 75 9.04 0.02 -14.03
C ALA A 75 9.36 -1.25 -14.84
N ALA A 76 10.63 -1.60 -14.98
CA ALA A 76 11.04 -2.78 -15.72
C ALA A 76 10.62 -4.08 -15.02
N ARG A 77 10.72 -4.11 -13.72
CA ARG A 77 10.33 -5.27 -12.88
C ARG A 77 8.87 -5.23 -12.45
N ARG A 78 8.16 -4.13 -12.66
CA ARG A 78 6.83 -3.90 -12.10
C ARG A 78 6.81 -4.04 -10.58
N GLU A 79 7.78 -3.40 -9.92
CA GLU A 79 7.91 -3.34 -8.47
C GLU A 79 7.79 -1.92 -7.97
N ILE A 80 7.12 -1.74 -6.83
CA ILE A 80 7.08 -0.48 -6.09
C ILE A 80 7.46 -0.80 -4.64
N ARG A 81 8.41 -0.05 -4.11
CA ARG A 81 8.87 -0.19 -2.72
C ARG A 81 8.57 1.06 -1.95
N TYR A 82 8.16 0.88 -0.71
CA TYR A 82 7.99 1.97 0.24
C TYR A 82 8.73 1.66 1.53
N ARG A 83 9.27 2.70 2.15
CA ARG A 83 9.73 2.63 3.52
C ARG A 83 9.10 3.78 4.30
N HIS A 84 8.36 3.46 5.33
CA HIS A 84 7.74 4.46 6.19
C HIS A 84 8.80 5.15 7.04
N ILE A 85 8.94 6.46 6.88
CA ILE A 85 9.92 7.30 7.58
C ILE A 85 9.26 8.24 8.58
N GLY A 86 7.95 8.31 8.63
CA GLY A 86 7.17 9.10 9.57
C GLY A 86 5.80 8.47 9.84
N GLY A 87 5.19 8.82 10.96
CA GLY A 87 3.93 8.26 11.41
C GLY A 87 4.09 7.07 12.34
N ILE A 88 2.97 6.48 12.77
CA ILE A 88 2.95 5.36 13.72
C ILE A 88 3.62 4.09 13.17
N THR A 89 3.65 3.94 11.87
CA THR A 89 4.24 2.77 11.18
C THR A 89 5.68 3.00 10.72
N THR A 90 6.37 3.98 11.27
CA THR A 90 7.77 4.27 10.95
C THR A 90 8.64 3.01 11.05
N GLY A 91 9.45 2.77 10.01
CA GLY A 91 10.30 1.60 9.88
C GLY A 91 9.65 0.42 9.15
N MET A 92 8.39 0.52 8.76
CA MET A 92 7.71 -0.49 7.96
C MET A 92 8.20 -0.44 6.51
N ASP A 93 8.52 -1.60 5.95
CA ASP A 93 8.82 -1.78 4.54
C ASP A 93 7.62 -2.38 3.82
N VAL A 94 7.34 -1.89 2.62
CA VAL A 94 6.24 -2.35 1.77
C VAL A 94 6.78 -2.65 0.38
N LEU A 95 6.45 -3.82 -0.15
CA LEU A 95 6.82 -4.23 -1.52
C LEU A 95 5.57 -4.62 -2.29
N TRP A 96 5.34 -3.94 -3.41
CA TRP A 96 4.36 -4.31 -4.42
C TRP A 96 5.05 -5.06 -5.56
N THR A 97 4.47 -6.17 -5.98
CA THR A 97 4.91 -6.93 -7.16
C THR A 97 3.72 -7.26 -8.04
N MET A 98 3.93 -7.30 -9.34
CA MET A 98 2.91 -7.63 -10.34
C MET A 98 3.48 -8.68 -11.27
N THR A 99 2.95 -9.90 -11.21
CA THR A 99 3.41 -11.05 -11.98
C THR A 99 2.35 -11.46 -13.00
N PRO A 100 2.70 -11.60 -14.29
CA PRO A 100 1.74 -12.05 -15.28
C PRO A 100 1.35 -13.51 -15.05
N THR A 101 0.09 -13.84 -15.32
CA THR A 101 -0.43 -15.21 -15.28
C THR A 101 -0.52 -15.79 -16.71
N THR A 102 -0.76 -17.09 -16.81
CA THR A 102 -0.94 -17.76 -18.09
C THR A 102 -2.17 -17.30 -18.85
N GLU A 103 -3.19 -16.77 -18.17
CA GLU A 103 -4.40 -16.21 -18.78
C GLU A 103 -4.23 -14.76 -19.28
N GLY A 104 -3.05 -14.16 -19.11
CA GLY A 104 -2.81 -12.75 -19.42
C GLY A 104 -3.33 -11.78 -18.35
N TRP A 105 -3.57 -12.27 -17.14
CA TRP A 105 -3.94 -11.47 -15.98
C TRP A 105 -2.72 -11.14 -15.12
N SER A 106 -2.95 -10.51 -13.97
CA SER A 106 -1.87 -10.15 -13.04
C SER A 106 -2.13 -10.73 -11.66
N ASP A 107 -1.11 -11.35 -11.08
CA ASP A 107 -1.08 -11.61 -9.64
C ASP A 107 -0.36 -10.44 -8.97
N VAL A 108 -1.12 -9.61 -8.25
CA VAL A 108 -0.61 -8.42 -7.56
C VAL A 108 -0.47 -8.73 -6.09
N THR A 109 0.73 -8.57 -5.57
CA THR A 109 1.07 -8.89 -4.19
C THR A 109 1.61 -7.66 -3.47
N ILE A 110 1.17 -7.43 -2.23
CA ILE A 110 1.72 -6.43 -1.32
C ILE A 110 2.28 -7.16 -0.10
N VAL A 111 3.56 -6.96 0.17
CA VAL A 111 4.24 -7.52 1.35
C VAL A 111 4.59 -6.38 2.29
N HIS A 112 4.07 -6.45 3.51
CA HIS A 112 4.44 -5.55 4.61
C HIS A 112 5.36 -6.28 5.57
N THR A 113 6.49 -5.65 5.92
CA THR A 113 7.45 -6.18 6.88
C THR A 113 7.75 -5.10 7.92
N TRP A 114 7.64 -5.41 9.21
CA TRP A 114 7.80 -4.43 10.27
C TRP A 114 8.21 -5.03 11.60
N ASP A 115 9.12 -4.37 12.30
CA ASP A 115 9.54 -4.74 13.65
C ASP A 115 8.68 -4.13 14.77
N GLY A 116 7.68 -3.36 14.40
CA GLY A 116 6.80 -2.66 15.33
C GLY A 116 7.27 -1.25 15.67
N PRO A 117 6.44 -0.48 16.40
CA PRO A 117 6.79 0.87 16.81
C PRO A 117 8.02 0.86 17.72
N LYS A 118 8.81 1.93 17.65
CA LYS A 118 10.06 2.07 18.44
C LYS A 118 9.83 2.34 19.93
N TRP A 119 8.62 2.21 20.42
CA TRP A 119 8.27 2.40 21.82
C TRP A 119 8.55 1.12 22.62
N PRO A 120 9.51 1.13 23.56
CA PRO A 120 10.03 -0.11 24.16
C PRO A 120 9.02 -0.95 24.93
N LEU A 121 7.97 -0.32 25.49
CA LEU A 121 6.98 -1.02 26.35
C LEU A 121 5.78 -1.60 25.59
N ILE A 122 5.49 -1.12 24.38
CA ILE A 122 4.30 -1.53 23.60
C ILE A 122 4.64 -2.07 22.22
N ARG A 123 5.92 -2.22 21.92
CA ARG A 123 6.43 -2.59 20.59
C ARG A 123 5.81 -3.87 20.04
N ARG A 124 5.85 -4.95 20.79
CA ARG A 124 5.32 -6.26 20.37
C ARG A 124 3.79 -6.32 20.38
N PRO A 125 3.12 -5.99 21.49
CA PRO A 125 1.66 -6.02 21.53
C PRO A 125 1.03 -5.12 20.48
N ALA A 126 1.56 -3.91 20.26
CA ALA A 126 1.01 -2.98 19.29
C ALA A 126 1.19 -3.47 17.85
N SER A 127 2.35 -4.07 17.51
CA SER A 127 2.60 -4.57 16.16
C SER A 127 1.78 -5.81 15.83
N GLU A 128 1.66 -6.74 16.78
CA GLU A 128 1.02 -8.05 16.55
C GLU A 128 -0.50 -8.01 16.74
N TRP A 129 -1.01 -7.18 17.65
CA TRP A 129 -2.41 -7.20 18.06
C TRP A 129 -3.26 -6.08 17.49
N VAL A 130 -2.72 -4.87 17.39
CA VAL A 130 -3.51 -3.68 17.03
C VAL A 130 -3.18 -3.16 15.65
N ILE A 131 -1.91 -2.99 15.32
CA ILE A 131 -1.48 -2.33 14.08
C ILE A 131 -1.34 -3.33 12.95
N GLY A 132 -0.77 -4.52 13.22
CA GLY A 132 -0.47 -5.50 12.18
C GLY A 132 -1.69 -6.11 11.51
N PRO A 133 -2.42 -7.05 12.15
CA PRO A 133 -3.42 -7.85 11.43
C PRO A 133 -4.63 -7.04 10.97
N VAL A 134 -5.09 -6.09 11.76
CA VAL A 134 -6.32 -5.34 11.48
C VAL A 134 -6.06 -4.11 10.61
N PHE A 135 -4.97 -3.41 10.88
CA PHE A 135 -4.67 -2.13 10.23
C PHE A 135 -4.05 -2.31 8.85
N VAL A 136 -2.93 -3.02 8.79
CA VAL A 136 -2.15 -3.16 7.55
C VAL A 136 -2.91 -3.98 6.51
N HIS A 137 -3.46 -5.13 6.91
CA HIS A 137 -4.27 -5.98 6.04
C HIS A 137 -5.52 -5.25 5.53
N GLY A 138 -6.24 -4.55 6.39
CA GLY A 138 -7.46 -3.85 6.01
C GLY A 138 -7.23 -2.74 4.97
N ILE A 139 -6.15 -1.98 5.09
CA ILE A 139 -5.78 -0.96 4.09
C ILE A 139 -5.28 -1.60 2.81
N ALA A 140 -4.40 -2.60 2.91
CA ALA A 140 -3.83 -3.29 1.75
C ALA A 140 -4.92 -3.98 0.91
N GLU A 141 -5.82 -4.71 1.53
CA GLU A 141 -6.91 -5.39 0.83
C GLU A 141 -7.81 -4.41 0.07
N ARG A 142 -8.19 -3.31 0.69
CA ARG A 142 -9.00 -2.27 0.05
C ARG A 142 -8.27 -1.57 -1.09
N THR A 143 -6.98 -1.34 -0.91
CA THR A 143 -6.13 -0.75 -1.95
C THR A 143 -6.03 -1.68 -3.15
N LEU A 144 -5.76 -2.97 -2.94
CA LEU A 144 -5.76 -3.98 -4.01
C LEU A 144 -7.10 -4.05 -4.73
N ALA A 145 -8.20 -4.08 -3.99
CA ALA A 145 -9.54 -4.13 -4.57
C ALA A 145 -9.85 -2.91 -5.43
N GLY A 146 -9.46 -1.71 -5.00
CA GLY A 146 -9.66 -0.47 -5.74
C GLY A 146 -8.81 -0.37 -6.98
N VAL A 147 -7.53 -0.72 -6.89
CA VAL A 147 -6.60 -0.78 -8.03
C VAL A 147 -7.09 -1.82 -9.05
N ALA A 148 -7.54 -2.98 -8.59
CA ALA A 148 -8.11 -4.02 -9.45
C ALA A 148 -9.33 -3.52 -10.22
N ARG A 149 -10.30 -2.88 -9.54
CA ARG A 149 -11.48 -2.30 -10.19
C ARG A 149 -11.12 -1.29 -11.26
N ALA A 150 -10.17 -0.40 -10.97
CA ALA A 150 -9.71 0.61 -11.92
C ALA A 150 -9.05 -0.03 -13.15
N ALA A 151 -8.17 -1.00 -12.95
CA ALA A 151 -7.48 -1.70 -14.01
C ALA A 151 -8.44 -2.55 -14.87
N GLU A 152 -9.35 -3.29 -14.26
CA GLU A 152 -10.31 -4.13 -14.97
C GLU A 152 -11.33 -3.30 -15.76
N ALA A 153 -11.69 -2.11 -15.30
CA ALA A 153 -12.58 -1.20 -16.02
C ALA A 153 -11.95 -0.63 -17.30
N THR A 154 -10.62 -0.57 -17.37
CA THR A 154 -9.86 -0.04 -18.53
C THR A 154 -9.19 -1.13 -19.37
N ALA A 155 -9.34 -2.37 -18.97
CA ALA A 155 -8.76 -3.52 -19.67
C ALA A 155 -9.54 -3.89 -20.97
#